data_6db9a28f4059b976a2221487552078e9
#
_entry.id   6db9a28f4059b976a2221487552078e9
#
_cell.length_a   1.000
_cell.length_b   1.000
_cell.length_c   1.000
_cell.angle_alpha   90.00
_cell.angle_beta   90.00
_cell.angle_gamma   90.00
#
_symmetry.space_group_name_H-M   'P 1'
#
loop_
_entity.id
_entity.type
_entity.pdbx_description
1 polymer ?
#
loop_
_entity_poly.entity_id
_entity_poly.type
_entity_poly.pdbx_seq_one_letter_code
_entity_poly.pdbx_strand_id
1 'polypeptide(L)'
;MTIWYMNLKDNRAVENRNADEELKFRICIEKSILAIGWGFCADFEDWSEYKVLADYYYRNDNGYPTAVKGILDMQNGDLVWLKNPITRERYLAQILDDSPSFCCNLKDFDIYSCRKASIIKISPELLMKFDLQNKKDHGRHTIEKAKEQPIIDGTVKLFDSIK
;
A
#
# COMPACT_ATOMS: atom_id res chain seq x y z
N MET A 1 -14.55 -8.67 -1.09
CA MET A 1 -13.55 -7.87 -1.82
C MET A 1 -13.74 -6.42 -1.43
N THR A 2 -12.73 -5.81 -0.85
CA THR A 2 -12.69 -4.40 -0.44
C THR A 2 -11.75 -3.64 -1.38
N ILE A 3 -12.06 -2.38 -1.67
CA ILE A 3 -11.17 -1.50 -2.42
C ILE A 3 -10.43 -0.59 -1.45
N TRP A 4 -9.12 -0.51 -1.61
CA TRP A 4 -8.24 0.27 -0.77
C TRP A 4 -7.46 1.29 -1.60
N TYR A 5 -6.99 2.33 -0.94
CA TYR A 5 -5.93 3.22 -1.41
C TYR A 5 -4.70 3.02 -0.54
N MET A 6 -3.52 2.97 -1.14
CA MET A 6 -2.27 2.88 -0.40
C MET A 6 -1.21 3.82 -0.97
N ASN A 7 -0.55 4.54 -0.08
CA ASN A 7 0.57 5.41 -0.42
C ASN A 7 1.89 4.69 -0.14
N LEU A 8 2.67 4.46 -1.17
CA LEU A 8 4.01 3.84 -1.10
C LEU A 8 5.15 4.88 -1.16
N LYS A 9 4.86 6.15 -0.88
CA LYS A 9 5.90 7.18 -0.79
C LYS A 9 6.86 6.84 0.37
N ASP A 10 8.16 7.02 0.13
CA ASP A 10 9.17 6.93 1.19
C ASP A 10 9.08 8.17 2.09
N ASN A 11 8.62 8.00 3.31
CA ASN A 11 8.47 9.12 4.26
C ASN A 11 9.82 9.68 4.72
N ARG A 12 10.93 8.92 4.63
CA ARG A 12 12.27 9.41 4.95
C ARG A 12 12.76 10.46 3.95
N ALA A 13 12.21 10.50 2.75
CA ALA A 13 12.50 11.55 1.77
C ALA A 13 12.14 12.95 2.28
N VAL A 14 11.23 13.07 3.25
CA VAL A 14 10.86 14.33 3.89
C VAL A 14 11.96 14.82 4.82
N GLU A 15 12.68 13.91 5.47
CA GLU A 15 13.76 14.22 6.41
C GLU A 15 15.11 14.36 5.72
N ASN A 16 15.33 13.64 4.62
CA ASN A 16 16.55 13.66 3.82
C ASN A 16 16.25 14.14 2.40
N ARG A 17 16.62 15.40 2.08
CA ARG A 17 16.39 16.03 0.76
C ARG A 17 17.02 15.28 -0.42
N ASN A 18 17.92 14.33 -0.19
CA ASN A 18 18.57 13.51 -1.20
C ASN A 18 17.95 12.10 -1.32
N ALA A 19 16.94 11.78 -0.54
CA ALA A 19 16.28 10.49 -0.63
C ALA A 19 15.37 10.43 -1.88
N ASP A 20 15.42 9.30 -2.57
CA ASP A 20 14.57 9.02 -3.73
C ASP A 20 13.13 8.72 -3.27
N GLU A 21 12.21 9.67 -3.47
CA GLU A 21 10.81 9.53 -3.09
C GLU A 21 10.12 8.33 -3.75
N GLU A 22 10.66 7.85 -4.87
CA GLU A 22 10.11 6.74 -5.64
C GLU A 22 10.71 5.38 -5.25
N LEU A 23 11.82 5.35 -4.51
CA LEU A 23 12.58 4.13 -4.28
C LEU A 23 11.72 3.01 -3.65
N LYS A 24 11.00 3.31 -2.58
CA LYS A 24 10.07 2.37 -1.95
C LYS A 24 9.03 1.83 -2.95
N PHE A 25 8.44 2.72 -3.75
CA PHE A 25 7.45 2.37 -4.76
C PHE A 25 8.04 1.38 -5.78
N ARG A 26 9.24 1.67 -6.35
CA ARG A 26 9.90 0.80 -7.32
C ARG A 26 10.19 -0.58 -6.74
N ILE A 27 10.74 -0.65 -5.53
CA ILE A 27 11.02 -1.93 -4.86
C ILE A 27 9.72 -2.73 -4.68
N CYS A 28 8.64 -2.09 -4.25
CA CYS A 28 7.35 -2.76 -4.08
C CYS A 28 6.81 -3.32 -5.41
N ILE A 29 6.90 -2.55 -6.50
CA ILE A 29 6.48 -3.01 -7.83
C ILE A 29 7.33 -4.19 -8.31
N GLU A 30 8.67 -4.09 -8.25
CA GLU A 30 9.60 -5.15 -8.68
C GLU A 30 9.41 -6.45 -7.90
N LYS A 31 9.17 -6.35 -6.60
CA LYS A 31 8.98 -7.53 -5.73
C LYS A 31 7.54 -8.03 -5.67
N SER A 32 6.60 -7.36 -6.34
CA SER A 32 5.17 -7.71 -6.28
C SER A 32 4.63 -7.74 -4.84
N ILE A 33 4.95 -6.70 -4.07
CA ILE A 33 4.51 -6.55 -2.68
C ILE A 33 3.91 -5.17 -2.44
N LEU A 34 3.01 -5.09 -1.46
CA LEU A 34 2.59 -3.85 -0.83
C LEU A 34 3.15 -3.80 0.58
N ALA A 35 3.71 -2.65 1.00
CA ALA A 35 4.44 -2.61 2.27
C ALA A 35 4.25 -1.32 3.05
N ILE A 36 4.30 -1.45 4.36
CA ILE A 36 4.44 -0.34 5.30
C ILE A 36 5.81 -0.43 5.99
N GLY A 37 6.27 0.71 6.51
CA GLY A 37 7.46 0.79 7.35
C GLY A 37 7.20 0.37 8.81
N TRP A 38 7.73 1.15 9.76
CA TRP A 38 7.66 0.88 11.21
C TRP A 38 8.29 -0.46 11.60
N GLY A 39 9.47 -0.74 11.04
CA GLY A 39 10.17 -2.01 11.22
C GLY A 39 11.17 -2.02 12.37
N PHE A 40 11.67 -3.22 12.64
CA PHE A 40 12.74 -3.53 13.59
C PHE A 40 13.89 -4.26 12.87
N CYS A 41 14.98 -4.52 13.61
CA CYS A 41 16.13 -5.24 13.05
C CYS A 41 15.93 -6.76 12.97
N ALA A 42 14.75 -7.27 13.33
CA ALA A 42 14.41 -8.68 13.28
C ALA A 42 12.99 -8.85 12.73
N ASP A 43 12.72 -9.98 12.11
CA ASP A 43 11.36 -10.39 11.79
C ASP A 43 10.73 -11.04 13.02
N PHE A 44 9.41 -10.94 13.13
CA PHE A 44 8.61 -11.59 14.15
C PHE A 44 7.86 -12.78 13.53
N GLU A 45 7.72 -13.85 14.30
CA GLU A 45 6.86 -14.98 13.89
C GLU A 45 5.40 -14.66 14.17
N ASP A 46 5.13 -13.90 15.23
CA ASP A 46 3.80 -13.54 15.71
C ASP A 46 3.53 -12.02 15.61
N TRP A 47 2.44 -11.69 14.95
CA TRP A 47 1.97 -10.30 14.84
C TRP A 47 1.60 -9.66 16.16
N SER A 48 1.19 -10.44 17.16
CA SER A 48 0.88 -9.92 18.50
C SER A 48 2.14 -9.44 19.22
N GLU A 49 3.24 -10.16 19.07
CA GLU A 49 4.54 -9.78 19.63
C GLU A 49 5.07 -8.50 18.97
N TYR A 50 5.05 -8.45 17.62
CA TYR A 50 5.39 -7.23 16.89
C TYR A 50 4.57 -6.05 17.39
N LYS A 51 3.24 -6.23 17.50
CA LYS A 51 2.33 -5.15 17.88
C LYS A 51 2.64 -4.58 19.26
N VAL A 52 2.94 -5.41 20.25
CA VAL A 52 3.31 -4.96 21.59
C VAL A 52 4.53 -4.04 21.57
N LEU A 53 5.58 -4.41 20.84
CA LEU A 53 6.77 -3.59 20.70
C LEU A 53 6.50 -2.32 19.88
N ALA A 54 5.80 -2.45 18.77
CA ALA A 54 5.51 -1.35 17.87
C ALA A 54 4.59 -0.29 18.53
N ASP A 55 3.59 -0.71 19.29
CA ASP A 55 2.71 0.20 20.05
C ASP A 55 3.53 0.99 21.11
N TYR A 56 4.57 0.41 21.65
CA TYR A 56 5.46 1.10 22.59
C TYR A 56 6.38 2.10 21.88
N TYR A 57 7.09 1.67 20.82
CA TYR A 57 8.08 2.50 20.12
C TYR A 57 7.45 3.59 19.26
N TYR A 58 6.35 3.30 18.59
CA TYR A 58 5.69 4.21 17.63
C TYR A 58 4.44 4.89 18.19
N ARG A 59 4.24 4.87 19.51
CA ARG A 59 3.05 5.44 20.19
C ARG A 59 2.76 6.91 19.88
N ASN A 60 3.78 7.68 19.50
CA ASN A 60 3.65 9.10 19.16
C ASN A 60 3.55 9.36 17.65
N ASP A 61 3.58 8.31 16.84
CA ASP A 61 3.45 8.42 15.38
C ASP A 61 1.97 8.27 14.98
N ASN A 62 1.39 9.35 14.48
CA ASN A 62 -0.03 9.38 14.11
C ASN A 62 -0.37 8.51 12.89
N GLY A 63 0.61 8.15 12.05
CA GLY A 63 0.44 7.31 10.87
C GLY A 63 0.44 5.81 11.20
N TYR A 64 1.19 5.43 12.22
CA TYR A 64 1.41 4.03 12.60
C TYR A 64 0.13 3.23 12.84
N PRO A 65 -0.81 3.64 13.72
CA PRO A 65 -1.97 2.82 14.04
C PRO A 65 -2.87 2.55 12.81
N THR A 66 -3.03 3.57 11.96
CA THR A 66 -3.86 3.48 10.75
C THR A 66 -3.22 2.56 9.71
N ALA A 67 -1.91 2.68 9.52
CA ALA A 67 -1.18 1.87 8.55
C ALA A 67 -1.14 0.39 8.96
N VAL A 68 -0.83 0.09 10.22
CA VAL A 68 -0.80 -1.29 10.75
C VAL A 68 -2.19 -1.90 10.72
N LYS A 69 -3.22 -1.17 11.15
CA LYS A 69 -4.59 -1.66 11.03
C LYS A 69 -4.96 -1.94 9.57
N GLY A 70 -4.62 -1.05 8.65
CA GLY A 70 -4.92 -1.22 7.22
C GLY A 70 -4.28 -2.46 6.63
N ILE A 71 -2.96 -2.68 6.86
CA ILE A 71 -2.25 -3.84 6.31
C ILE A 71 -2.78 -5.18 6.86
N LEU A 72 -3.23 -5.20 8.12
CA LEU A 72 -3.84 -6.36 8.77
C LEU A 72 -5.28 -6.62 8.30
N ASP A 73 -6.06 -5.57 8.06
CA ASP A 73 -7.46 -5.68 7.64
C ASP A 73 -7.62 -6.12 6.18
N MET A 74 -6.59 -5.96 5.33
CA MET A 74 -6.63 -6.42 3.95
C MET A 74 -6.76 -7.95 3.87
N GLN A 75 -7.61 -8.42 2.97
CA GLN A 75 -7.88 -9.83 2.74
C GLN A 75 -7.39 -10.27 1.36
N ASN A 76 -7.11 -11.55 1.19
CA ASN A 76 -6.86 -12.15 -0.12
C ASN A 76 -8.01 -11.81 -1.09
N GLY A 77 -7.67 -11.35 -2.29
CA GLY A 77 -8.63 -10.89 -3.29
C GLY A 77 -9.04 -9.42 -3.18
N ASP A 78 -8.66 -8.71 -2.12
CA ASP A 78 -8.88 -7.26 -2.04
C ASP A 78 -8.06 -6.51 -3.10
N LEU A 79 -8.59 -5.38 -3.56
CA LEU A 79 -7.94 -4.53 -4.57
C LEU A 79 -7.39 -3.27 -3.93
N VAL A 80 -6.19 -2.87 -4.36
CA VAL A 80 -5.47 -1.71 -3.80
C VAL A 80 -5.03 -0.78 -4.92
N TRP A 81 -5.50 0.43 -4.89
CA TRP A 81 -5.03 1.49 -5.77
C TRP A 81 -3.71 2.07 -5.26
N LEU A 82 -2.74 2.15 -6.18
CA LEU A 82 -1.44 2.77 -5.96
C LEU A 82 -1.23 3.92 -6.95
N LYS A 83 -0.39 4.86 -6.58
CA LYS A 83 0.02 5.95 -7.43
C LYS A 83 1.53 6.14 -7.31
N ASN A 84 2.22 6.19 -8.43
CA ASN A 84 3.63 6.56 -8.45
C ASN A 84 3.78 8.00 -7.90
N PRO A 85 4.63 8.24 -6.92
CA PRO A 85 4.76 9.55 -6.28
C PRO A 85 5.30 10.64 -7.24
N ILE A 86 6.09 10.26 -8.24
CA ILE A 86 6.73 11.19 -9.21
C ILE A 86 5.93 11.29 -10.50
N THR A 87 5.75 10.17 -11.23
CA THR A 87 5.10 10.16 -12.55
C THR A 87 3.59 10.29 -12.48
N ARG A 88 2.99 10.10 -11.30
CA ARG A 88 1.54 10.12 -11.04
C ARG A 88 0.78 9.00 -11.75
N GLU A 89 1.46 8.08 -12.39
CA GLU A 89 0.88 6.88 -12.98
C GLU A 89 0.14 6.03 -11.94
N ARG A 90 -0.93 5.37 -12.36
CA ARG A 90 -1.79 4.59 -11.48
C ARG A 90 -1.60 3.10 -11.71
N TYR A 91 -1.67 2.38 -10.61
CA TYR A 91 -1.56 0.92 -10.58
C TYR A 91 -2.71 0.35 -9.76
N LEU A 92 -3.16 -0.84 -10.14
CA LEU A 92 -4.11 -1.63 -9.39
C LEU A 92 -3.42 -2.91 -8.95
N ALA A 93 -3.46 -3.19 -7.67
CA ALA A 93 -2.91 -4.40 -7.07
C ALA A 93 -4.04 -5.29 -6.55
N GLN A 94 -3.89 -6.60 -6.67
CA GLN A 94 -4.73 -7.59 -5.98
C GLN A 94 -3.90 -8.27 -4.90
N ILE A 95 -4.41 -8.33 -3.67
CA ILE A 95 -3.80 -9.07 -2.56
C ILE A 95 -3.89 -10.57 -2.84
N LEU A 96 -2.78 -11.30 -2.64
CA LEU A 96 -2.63 -12.71 -2.96
C LEU A 96 -2.38 -13.61 -1.74
N ASP A 97 -2.24 -13.03 -0.55
CA ASP A 97 -1.99 -13.76 0.70
C ASP A 97 -3.09 -13.51 1.74
N ASP A 98 -3.17 -14.38 2.73
CA ASP A 98 -4.18 -14.31 3.78
C ASP A 98 -3.71 -13.46 4.98
N SER A 99 -2.40 -13.28 5.13
CA SER A 99 -1.79 -12.51 6.22
C SER A 99 -0.52 -11.81 5.76
N PRO A 100 -0.17 -10.65 6.36
CA PRO A 100 1.08 -9.99 6.06
C PRO A 100 2.28 -10.76 6.64
N SER A 101 3.44 -10.55 6.03
CA SER A 101 4.73 -11.05 6.46
C SER A 101 5.70 -9.92 6.80
N PHE A 102 6.80 -10.23 7.46
CA PHE A 102 7.85 -9.27 7.78
C PHE A 102 9.04 -9.41 6.81
N CYS A 103 9.70 -8.29 6.52
CA CYS A 103 10.83 -8.18 5.61
C CYS A 103 11.93 -7.32 6.24
N CYS A 104 12.57 -7.77 7.34
CA CYS A 104 13.56 -6.95 8.06
C CYS A 104 14.75 -6.54 7.19
N ASN A 105 15.11 -7.33 6.17
CA ASN A 105 16.15 -7.02 5.21
C ASN A 105 15.83 -5.82 4.29
N LEU A 106 14.58 -5.37 4.25
CA LEU A 106 14.14 -4.21 3.46
C LEU A 106 13.77 -3.00 4.32
N LYS A 107 13.97 -3.05 5.65
CA LYS A 107 13.60 -1.97 6.57
C LYS A 107 14.26 -0.63 6.24
N ASP A 108 15.47 -0.66 5.69
CA ASP A 108 16.22 0.54 5.32
C ASP A 108 15.60 1.27 4.10
N PHE A 109 14.66 0.64 3.42
CA PHE A 109 13.84 1.21 2.35
C PHE A 109 12.43 1.57 2.82
N ASP A 110 12.17 1.67 4.13
CA ASP A 110 10.84 1.87 4.72
C ASP A 110 9.84 0.76 4.33
N ILE A 111 10.35 -0.47 4.16
CA ILE A 111 9.60 -1.68 3.82
C ILE A 111 9.82 -2.69 4.94
N TYR A 112 8.76 -3.02 5.68
CA TYR A 112 8.88 -3.99 6.76
C TYR A 112 7.72 -4.97 6.80
N SER A 113 6.48 -4.51 6.94
CA SER A 113 5.30 -5.37 6.91
C SER A 113 4.74 -5.39 5.51
N CYS A 114 4.64 -6.59 4.91
CA CYS A 114 4.40 -6.77 3.49
C CYS A 114 3.19 -7.67 3.21
N ARG A 115 2.43 -7.35 2.16
CA ARG A 115 1.42 -8.22 1.53
C ARG A 115 1.91 -8.61 0.15
N LYS A 116 1.80 -9.88 -0.23
CA LYS A 116 2.00 -10.31 -1.61
C LYS A 116 0.87 -9.78 -2.49
N ALA A 117 1.20 -9.29 -3.67
CA ALA A 117 0.21 -8.73 -4.58
C ALA A 117 0.54 -8.99 -6.06
N SER A 118 -0.48 -9.09 -6.90
CA SER A 118 -0.34 -8.94 -8.34
C SER A 118 -0.58 -7.47 -8.67
N ILE A 119 0.37 -6.80 -9.33
CA ILE A 119 0.33 -5.35 -9.55
C ILE A 119 0.35 -5.05 -11.04
N ILE A 120 -0.62 -4.29 -11.51
CA ILE A 120 -0.82 -3.94 -12.93
C ILE A 120 -0.86 -2.42 -13.06
N LYS A 121 -0.10 -1.88 -14.01
CA LYS A 121 -0.20 -0.48 -14.42
C LYS A 121 -1.48 -0.25 -15.22
N ILE A 122 -2.25 0.77 -14.87
CA ILE A 122 -3.51 1.10 -15.53
C ILE A 122 -3.32 2.28 -16.49
N SER A 123 -3.71 2.08 -17.74
CA SER A 123 -3.60 3.14 -18.74
C SER A 123 -4.67 4.24 -18.55
N PRO A 124 -4.39 5.47 -19.00
CA PRO A 124 -5.37 6.57 -18.94
C PRO A 124 -6.68 6.23 -19.66
N GLU A 125 -6.62 5.48 -20.75
CA GLU A 125 -7.79 5.06 -21.55
C GLU A 125 -8.71 4.14 -20.73
N LEU A 126 -8.13 3.20 -19.97
CA LEU A 126 -8.88 2.33 -19.06
C LEU A 126 -9.52 3.11 -17.91
N LEU A 127 -8.81 4.10 -17.37
CA LEU A 127 -9.38 4.97 -16.34
C LEU A 127 -10.59 5.75 -16.88
N MET A 128 -10.50 6.29 -18.09
CA MET A 128 -11.62 6.99 -18.74
C MET A 128 -12.79 6.05 -19.03
N LYS A 129 -12.52 4.87 -19.58
CA LYS A 129 -13.55 3.87 -19.92
C LYS A 129 -14.43 3.48 -18.74
N PHE A 130 -13.88 3.46 -17.54
CA PHE A 130 -14.58 3.07 -16.31
C PHE A 130 -14.89 4.24 -15.36
N ASP A 131 -14.78 5.48 -15.85
CA ASP A 131 -15.05 6.73 -15.11
C ASP A 131 -14.23 6.88 -13.82
N LEU A 132 -12.96 6.46 -13.86
CA LEU A 132 -12.03 6.45 -12.73
C LEU A 132 -10.96 7.56 -12.81
N GLN A 133 -10.98 8.43 -13.84
CA GLN A 133 -9.99 9.49 -14.04
C GLN A 133 -10.01 10.53 -12.92
N ASN A 134 -11.18 10.83 -12.36
CA ASN A 134 -11.38 11.82 -11.31
C ASN A 134 -11.40 11.24 -9.90
N LYS A 135 -11.06 9.94 -9.73
CA LYS A 135 -11.02 9.36 -8.39
C LYS A 135 -10.01 10.12 -7.52
N LYS A 136 -10.38 10.39 -6.28
CA LYS A 136 -9.47 11.00 -5.31
C LYS A 136 -8.24 10.10 -5.15
N ASP A 137 -7.08 10.69 -5.33
CA ASP A 137 -5.84 10.05 -4.97
C ASP A 137 -5.66 10.19 -3.48
N HIS A 138 -5.62 9.10 -2.76
CA HIS A 138 -5.29 8.99 -1.35
C HIS A 138 -5.86 10.07 -0.43
N GLY A 139 -6.43 9.64 0.66
CA GLY A 139 -6.63 10.46 1.84
C GLY A 139 -5.29 10.87 2.49
N ARG A 140 -5.36 11.42 3.68
CA ARG A 140 -4.18 11.80 4.50
C ARG A 140 -3.41 10.59 5.06
N HIS A 141 -3.96 9.40 4.91
CA HIS A 141 -3.45 8.17 5.54
C HIS A 141 -2.63 7.32 4.56
N THR A 142 -1.70 6.55 5.11
CA THR A 142 -0.89 5.59 4.34
C THR A 142 -1.75 4.51 3.69
N ILE A 143 -2.82 4.07 4.38
CA ILE A 143 -3.81 3.10 3.89
C ILE A 143 -5.22 3.60 4.24
N GLU A 144 -6.13 3.54 3.27
CA GLU A 144 -7.52 3.98 3.43
C GLU A 144 -8.47 3.12 2.60
N LYS A 145 -9.67 2.82 3.12
CA LYS A 145 -10.74 2.15 2.35
C LYS A 145 -11.44 3.13 1.43
N ALA A 146 -11.71 2.70 0.20
CA ALA A 146 -12.60 3.45 -0.70
C ALA A 146 -14.02 3.45 -0.12
N LYS A 147 -14.67 4.62 -0.17
CA LYS A 147 -16.03 4.82 0.39
C LYS A 147 -17.04 5.18 -0.69
N GLU A 148 -16.58 5.73 -1.80
CA GLU A 148 -17.44 6.17 -2.89
C GLU A 148 -17.90 4.99 -3.76
N GLN A 149 -19.19 4.69 -3.76
CA GLN A 149 -19.74 3.56 -4.51
C GLN A 149 -19.40 3.57 -6.00
N PRO A 150 -19.44 4.70 -6.72
CA PRO A 150 -19.02 4.74 -8.12
C PRO A 150 -17.57 4.30 -8.36
N ILE A 151 -16.66 4.63 -7.44
CA ILE A 151 -15.26 4.19 -7.50
C ILE A 151 -15.15 2.69 -7.27
N ILE A 152 -15.88 2.17 -6.31
CA ILE A 152 -15.92 0.72 -6.00
C ILE A 152 -16.42 -0.03 -7.24
N ASP A 153 -17.56 0.34 -7.78
CA ASP A 153 -18.18 -0.33 -8.94
C ASP A 153 -17.31 -0.22 -10.21
N GLY A 154 -16.74 0.96 -10.46
CA GLY A 154 -15.83 1.19 -11.58
C GLY A 154 -14.55 0.35 -11.47
N THR A 155 -13.99 0.24 -10.25
CA THR A 155 -12.78 -0.56 -9.99
C THR A 155 -13.03 -2.05 -10.22
N VAL A 156 -14.17 -2.58 -9.76
CA VAL A 156 -14.53 -3.99 -9.97
C VAL A 156 -14.69 -4.28 -11.46
N LYS A 157 -15.44 -3.45 -12.20
CA LYS A 157 -15.63 -3.60 -13.67
C LYS A 157 -14.29 -3.52 -14.42
N LEU A 158 -13.41 -2.58 -14.04
CA LEU A 158 -12.09 -2.49 -14.63
C LEU A 158 -11.30 -3.77 -14.38
N PHE A 159 -11.26 -4.25 -13.13
CA PHE A 159 -10.51 -5.45 -12.75
C PHE A 159 -11.00 -6.68 -13.52
N ASP A 160 -12.32 -6.88 -13.62
CA ASP A 160 -12.90 -8.00 -14.36
C ASP A 160 -12.60 -7.94 -15.88
N SER A 161 -12.33 -6.74 -16.41
CA SER A 161 -12.01 -6.56 -17.83
C SER A 161 -10.53 -6.82 -18.17
N ILE A 162 -9.64 -6.89 -17.18
CA ILE A 162 -8.19 -7.07 -17.39
C ILE A 162 -7.67 -8.42 -16.86
N LYS A 163 -8.55 -9.25 -16.30
CA LYS A 163 -8.31 -10.66 -16.02
C LYS A 163 -8.32 -11.46 -17.30
#